data_e1f0bbcd4457fbeb68e3f1520be72856
#
_entry.id   e1f0bbcd4457fbeb68e3f1520be72856
#
_cell.length_a   1.000
_cell.length_b   1.000
_cell.length_c   1.000
_cell.angle_alpha   90.00
_cell.angle_beta   90.00
_cell.angle_gamma   90.00
#
_symmetry.space_group_name_H-M   'P 1'
#
loop_
_entity.id
_entity.type
_entity.pdbx_description
1 polymer ?
#
loop_
_entity_poly.entity_id
_entity_poly.type
_entity_poly.pdbx_seq_one_letter_code
_entity_poly.pdbx_strand_id
1 'polypeptide(L)'
;MKVTGVDFITVPTQDFEKAEQFYGEVLGLERSKQWGNMPAREFETGSLTIALMQSDAFGVEFERHTHPIALHVDDVAAARGELESKGIEFVADTMDSGVCHMAHFRDPDGNALMLHHRYAPKA
;
A
#
# COMPACT_ATOMS: atom_id res chain seq x y z
N MET A 1 -29.44 4.77 7.06
CA MET A 1 -28.33 4.50 6.11
C MET A 1 -27.62 3.23 6.53
N LYS A 2 -27.25 2.41 5.56
CA LYS A 2 -26.49 1.18 5.83
C LYS A 2 -25.26 1.13 4.92
N VAL A 3 -24.06 1.13 5.52
CA VAL A 3 -22.82 0.91 4.77
C VAL A 3 -22.69 -0.58 4.50
N THR A 4 -22.44 -0.96 3.24
CA THR A 4 -22.37 -2.36 2.82
C THR A 4 -20.98 -2.78 2.35
N GLY A 5 -20.00 -1.88 2.38
CA GLY A 5 -18.63 -2.20 2.02
C GLY A 5 -17.76 -0.96 1.91
N VAL A 6 -16.54 -1.18 1.45
CA VAL A 6 -15.58 -0.12 1.11
C VAL A 6 -15.27 -0.23 -0.36
N ASP A 7 -15.51 0.81 -1.14
CA ASP A 7 -15.25 0.78 -2.58
C ASP A 7 -13.74 0.90 -2.86
N PHE A 8 -13.10 1.86 -2.21
CA PHE A 8 -11.65 2.04 -2.30
C PHE A 8 -11.15 2.86 -1.13
N ILE A 9 -9.83 2.82 -0.92
CA ILE A 9 -9.12 3.71 -0.03
C ILE A 9 -8.18 4.56 -0.87
N THR A 10 -8.07 5.86 -0.55
CA THR A 10 -7.21 6.75 -1.31
C THR A 10 -5.81 6.79 -0.70
N VAL A 11 -4.80 6.88 -1.57
CA VAL A 11 -3.41 7.08 -1.20
C VAL A 11 -2.92 8.33 -1.92
N PRO A 12 -2.46 9.35 -1.20
CA PRO A 12 -2.00 10.59 -1.82
C PRO A 12 -0.60 10.45 -2.38
N THR A 13 -0.32 11.17 -3.47
CA THR A 13 1.04 11.30 -4.00
C THR A 13 1.31 12.72 -4.47
N GLN A 14 2.57 13.11 -4.44
CA GLN A 14 3.05 14.37 -5.03
C GLN A 14 3.64 14.15 -6.41
N ASP A 15 3.91 12.89 -6.78
CA ASP A 15 4.51 12.51 -8.07
C ASP A 15 3.83 11.23 -8.54
N PHE A 16 2.81 11.41 -9.37
CA PHE A 16 1.97 10.30 -9.82
C PHE A 16 2.77 9.21 -10.57
N GLU A 17 3.64 9.60 -11.48
CA GLU A 17 4.41 8.62 -12.29
C GLU A 17 5.28 7.73 -11.41
N LYS A 18 5.98 8.34 -10.46
CA LYS A 18 6.85 7.62 -9.53
C LYS A 18 6.05 6.70 -8.60
N ALA A 19 4.95 7.18 -8.07
CA ALA A 19 4.08 6.38 -7.19
C ALA A 19 3.40 5.25 -7.96
N GLU A 20 2.91 5.53 -9.16
CA GLU A 20 2.26 4.55 -10.02
C GLU A 20 3.23 3.39 -10.34
N GLN A 21 4.47 3.72 -10.64
CA GLN A 21 5.50 2.71 -10.86
C GLN A 21 5.76 1.87 -9.61
N PHE A 22 5.80 2.51 -8.45
CA PHE A 22 6.01 1.80 -7.18
C PHE A 22 4.90 0.77 -6.92
N TYR A 23 3.65 1.20 -6.97
CA TYR A 23 2.53 0.30 -6.70
C TYR A 23 2.37 -0.78 -7.76
N GLY A 24 2.58 -0.45 -9.04
CA GLY A 24 2.44 -1.39 -10.13
C GLY A 24 3.63 -2.31 -10.35
N GLU A 25 4.86 -1.78 -10.27
CA GLU A 25 6.08 -2.55 -10.57
C GLU A 25 6.75 -3.11 -9.32
N VAL A 26 6.96 -2.29 -8.28
CA VAL A 26 7.67 -2.73 -7.08
C VAL A 26 6.79 -3.64 -6.24
N LEU A 27 5.58 -3.22 -5.93
CA LEU A 27 4.62 -4.05 -5.20
C LEU A 27 3.92 -5.09 -6.08
N GLY A 28 3.91 -4.90 -7.40
CA GLY A 28 3.30 -5.82 -8.35
C GLY A 28 1.78 -5.88 -8.28
N LEU A 29 1.12 -4.80 -7.84
CA LEU A 29 -0.33 -4.77 -7.78
C LEU A 29 -0.94 -4.66 -9.18
N GLU A 30 -2.10 -5.27 -9.39
CA GLU A 30 -2.83 -5.18 -10.65
C GLU A 30 -3.36 -3.77 -10.85
N ARG A 31 -3.00 -3.16 -11.98
CA ARG A 31 -3.57 -1.88 -12.41
C ARG A 31 -4.95 -2.12 -12.96
N SER A 32 -5.96 -1.46 -12.38
CA SER A 32 -7.32 -1.60 -12.88
C SER A 32 -7.77 -0.35 -13.63
N LYS A 33 -8.30 0.65 -12.95
CA LYS A 33 -8.92 1.79 -13.62
C LYS A 33 -8.10 3.06 -13.49
N GLN A 34 -7.84 3.72 -14.62
CA GLN A 34 -7.36 5.09 -14.61
C GLN A 34 -8.55 6.04 -14.63
N TRP A 35 -8.48 7.14 -13.90
CA TRP A 35 -9.57 8.11 -13.81
C TRP A 35 -9.48 9.13 -14.95
N GLY A 36 -9.89 8.72 -16.16
CA GLY A 36 -9.84 9.57 -17.34
C GLY A 36 -8.40 10.01 -17.63
N ASN A 37 -8.21 11.32 -17.81
CA ASN A 37 -6.89 11.93 -18.01
C ASN A 37 -6.29 12.48 -16.71
N MET A 38 -6.92 12.23 -15.58
CA MET A 38 -6.44 12.68 -14.28
C MET A 38 -5.25 11.82 -13.80
N PRO A 39 -4.32 12.37 -13.03
CA PRO A 39 -3.24 11.60 -12.43
C PRO A 39 -3.75 10.81 -11.23
N ALA A 40 -4.56 9.80 -11.50
CA ALA A 40 -5.16 8.91 -10.52
C ALA A 40 -5.41 7.54 -11.15
N ARG A 41 -5.07 6.49 -10.40
CA ARG A 41 -5.24 5.12 -10.87
C ARG A 41 -5.59 4.20 -9.71
N GLU A 42 -6.47 3.24 -10.00
CA GLU A 42 -6.84 2.20 -9.05
C GLU A 42 -5.93 0.98 -9.20
N PHE A 43 -5.57 0.41 -8.05
CA PHE A 43 -4.80 -0.82 -7.97
C PHE A 43 -5.55 -1.82 -7.11
N GLU A 44 -5.59 -3.08 -7.57
CA GLU A 44 -6.29 -4.15 -6.86
C GLU A 44 -5.33 -4.91 -5.98
N THR A 45 -5.75 -5.15 -4.73
CA THR A 45 -4.93 -5.90 -3.75
C THR A 45 -5.40 -7.33 -3.55
N GLY A 46 -6.52 -7.71 -4.15
CA GLY A 46 -7.18 -8.98 -3.89
C GLY A 46 -8.34 -8.87 -2.89
N SER A 47 -8.40 -7.78 -2.14
CA SER A 47 -9.51 -7.48 -1.22
C SER A 47 -9.99 -6.05 -1.40
N LEU A 48 -9.20 -5.06 -0.98
CA LEU A 48 -9.54 -3.65 -1.16
C LEU A 48 -8.83 -3.07 -2.38
N THR A 49 -9.49 -2.10 -3.01
CA THR A 49 -8.92 -1.28 -4.08
C THR A 49 -8.19 -0.08 -3.47
N ILE A 50 -6.98 0.18 -3.95
CA ILE A 50 -6.24 1.40 -3.63
C ILE A 50 -6.41 2.38 -4.77
N ALA A 51 -6.89 3.59 -4.48
CA ALA A 51 -6.98 4.68 -5.44
C ALA A 51 -5.82 5.64 -5.19
N LEU A 52 -4.78 5.55 -6.01
CA LEU A 52 -3.63 6.46 -5.96
C LEU A 52 -3.99 7.76 -6.65
N MET A 53 -3.83 8.89 -5.97
CA MET A 53 -4.27 10.20 -6.46
C MET A 53 -3.19 11.25 -6.21
N GLN A 54 -2.84 12.01 -7.24
CA GLN A 54 -1.98 13.18 -7.06
C GLN A 54 -2.80 14.31 -6.43
N SER A 55 -2.47 14.65 -5.21
CA SER A 55 -3.30 15.52 -4.35
C SER A 55 -3.59 16.88 -4.98
N ASP A 56 -2.59 17.56 -5.52
CA ASP A 56 -2.76 18.91 -6.05
C ASP A 56 -3.67 18.97 -7.29
N ALA A 57 -3.76 17.88 -8.05
CA ALA A 57 -4.65 17.80 -9.21
C ALA A 57 -6.12 17.78 -8.80
N PHE A 58 -6.41 17.46 -7.53
CA PHE A 58 -7.76 17.40 -6.98
C PHE A 58 -8.04 18.53 -5.98
N GLY A 59 -7.15 19.52 -5.91
CA GLY A 59 -7.31 20.65 -5.01
C GLY A 59 -7.13 20.31 -3.53
N VAL A 60 -6.40 19.22 -3.23
CA VAL A 60 -6.16 18.75 -1.87
C VAL A 60 -4.68 18.97 -1.53
N GLU A 61 -4.42 19.50 -0.33
CA GLU A 61 -3.06 19.59 0.16
C GLU A 61 -2.53 18.19 0.47
N PHE A 62 -1.28 17.93 0.05
CA PHE A 62 -0.67 16.63 0.30
C PHE A 62 -0.38 16.46 1.80
N GLU A 63 -0.84 15.35 2.36
CA GLU A 63 -0.46 14.88 3.69
C GLU A 63 -0.25 13.36 3.60
N ARG A 64 0.96 12.91 3.93
CA ARG A 64 1.26 11.48 3.90
C ARG A 64 0.46 10.72 4.95
N HIS A 65 0.15 9.47 4.68
CA HIS A 65 -0.43 8.57 5.65
C HIS A 65 0.64 8.12 6.64
N THR A 66 0.36 8.25 7.94
CA THR A 66 1.27 7.82 9.01
C THR A 66 0.84 6.49 9.62
N HIS A 67 -0.41 6.08 9.45
CA HIS A 67 -0.90 4.77 9.86
C HIS A 67 -0.82 3.81 8.67
N PRO A 68 -0.20 2.65 8.83
CA PRO A 68 0.10 1.79 7.68
C PRO A 68 -1.12 1.06 7.14
N ILE A 69 -1.14 0.91 5.82
CA ILE A 69 -2.03 -0.07 5.18
C ILE A 69 -1.33 -1.42 5.31
N ALA A 70 -2.02 -2.39 5.89
CA ALA A 70 -1.50 -3.74 6.07
C ALA A 70 -1.78 -4.58 4.83
N LEU A 71 -0.72 -4.87 4.07
CA LEU A 71 -0.79 -5.68 2.86
C LEU A 71 -0.58 -7.14 3.24
N HIS A 72 -1.55 -7.98 2.93
CA HIS A 72 -1.45 -9.40 3.23
C HIS A 72 -0.46 -10.08 2.28
N VAL A 73 0.46 -10.85 2.86
CA VAL A 73 1.35 -11.77 2.14
C VAL A 73 1.40 -13.10 2.89
N ASP A 74 1.70 -14.17 2.18
CA ASP A 74 1.73 -15.51 2.81
C ASP A 74 3.00 -15.74 3.63
N ASP A 75 4.09 -15.04 3.29
CA ASP A 75 5.39 -15.16 3.97
C ASP A 75 6.02 -13.77 4.05
N VAL A 76 5.99 -13.16 5.23
CA VAL A 76 6.53 -11.81 5.44
C VAL A 76 8.05 -11.78 5.21
N ALA A 77 8.79 -12.78 5.67
CA ALA A 77 10.24 -12.80 5.51
C ALA A 77 10.64 -12.86 4.02
N ALA A 78 9.97 -13.71 3.25
CA ALA A 78 10.24 -13.84 1.83
C ALA A 78 9.87 -12.56 1.06
N ALA A 79 8.69 -11.99 1.37
CA ALA A 79 8.24 -10.74 0.73
C ALA A 79 9.14 -9.57 1.09
N ARG A 80 9.59 -9.46 2.34
CA ARG A 80 10.56 -8.45 2.77
C ARG A 80 11.86 -8.57 1.98
N GLY A 81 12.41 -9.78 1.87
CA GLY A 81 13.64 -10.03 1.11
C GLY A 81 13.50 -9.63 -0.36
N GLU A 82 12.35 -9.90 -0.97
CA GLU A 82 12.06 -9.49 -2.34
C GLU A 82 12.05 -7.97 -2.50
N LEU A 83 11.39 -7.25 -1.60
CA LEU A 83 11.35 -5.80 -1.64
C LEU A 83 12.72 -5.19 -1.35
N GLU A 84 13.47 -5.74 -0.41
CA GLU A 84 14.83 -5.29 -0.12
C GLU A 84 15.74 -5.46 -1.34
N SER A 85 15.57 -6.53 -2.10
CA SER A 85 16.33 -6.75 -3.35
C SER A 85 16.00 -5.72 -4.42
N LYS A 86 14.85 -5.06 -4.31
CA LYS A 86 14.42 -3.96 -5.19
C LYS A 86 14.78 -2.58 -4.63
N GLY A 87 15.55 -2.52 -3.55
CA GLY A 87 16.03 -1.27 -2.96
C GLY A 87 15.12 -0.66 -1.91
N ILE A 88 14.10 -1.37 -1.45
CA ILE A 88 13.20 -0.86 -0.41
C ILE A 88 13.85 -1.04 0.96
N GLU A 89 13.90 0.05 1.72
CA GLU A 89 14.36 0.05 3.10
C GLU A 89 13.17 -0.13 4.05
N PHE A 90 13.29 -1.08 4.97
CA PHE A 90 12.28 -1.27 6.01
C PHE A 90 12.62 -0.41 7.22
N VAL A 91 11.59 0.05 7.92
CA VAL A 91 11.72 1.01 9.02
C VAL A 91 12.42 0.38 10.23
N ALA A 92 12.20 -0.91 10.47
CA ALA A 92 12.72 -1.64 11.63
C ALA A 92 12.76 -3.13 11.32
N ASP A 93 13.20 -3.94 12.29
CA ASP A 93 13.14 -5.38 12.19
C ASP A 93 11.69 -5.86 12.08
N THR A 94 11.50 -7.03 11.46
CA THR A 94 10.19 -7.68 11.40
C THR A 94 9.69 -7.94 12.82
N MET A 95 8.46 -7.53 13.09
CA MET A 95 7.81 -7.70 14.38
C MET A 95 7.01 -8.99 14.42
N ASP A 96 7.04 -9.66 15.57
CA ASP A 96 6.19 -10.80 15.86
C ASP A 96 5.35 -10.47 17.09
N SER A 97 4.02 -10.39 16.89
CA SER A 97 3.08 -10.06 17.96
C SER A 97 2.67 -11.26 18.79
N GLY A 98 3.13 -12.47 18.45
CA GLY A 98 2.66 -13.74 19.03
C GLY A 98 1.50 -14.36 18.25
N VAL A 99 0.93 -13.64 17.29
CA VAL A 99 -0.13 -14.11 16.38
C VAL A 99 0.08 -13.71 14.94
N CYS A 100 0.87 -12.64 14.70
CA CYS A 100 1.10 -12.07 13.38
C CYS A 100 2.57 -11.70 13.19
N HIS A 101 3.03 -11.74 11.93
CA HIS A 101 4.28 -11.12 11.51
C HIS A 101 3.96 -9.82 10.79
N MET A 102 4.79 -8.77 11.05
CA MET A 102 4.61 -7.44 10.46
C MET A 102 5.96 -6.85 10.11
N ALA A 103 6.07 -6.27 8.92
CA ALA A 103 7.27 -5.55 8.49
C ALA A 103 6.85 -4.22 7.88
N HIS A 104 7.35 -3.11 8.44
CA HIS A 104 6.94 -1.75 8.09
C HIS A 104 7.89 -1.11 7.09
N PHE A 105 7.33 -0.47 6.08
CA PHE A 105 8.06 0.29 5.07
C PHE A 105 7.23 1.47 4.61
N ARG A 106 7.73 2.22 3.63
CA ARG A 106 7.04 3.40 3.10
C ARG A 106 7.08 3.40 1.59
N ASP A 107 6.06 4.02 1.00
CA ASP A 107 6.07 4.30 -0.43
C ASP A 107 6.96 5.52 -0.74
N PRO A 108 7.14 5.91 -2.02
CA PRO A 108 8.02 7.03 -2.37
C PRO A 108 7.63 8.37 -1.78
N ASP A 109 6.37 8.58 -1.43
CA ASP A 109 5.89 9.81 -0.79
C ASP A 109 5.98 9.77 0.73
N GLY A 110 6.41 8.65 1.30
CA GLY A 110 6.48 8.46 2.74
C GLY A 110 5.20 7.93 3.37
N ASN A 111 4.22 7.51 2.57
CA ASN A 111 3.02 6.87 3.09
C ASN A 111 3.37 5.54 3.76
N ALA A 112 2.87 5.32 4.97
CA ALA A 112 3.16 4.13 5.74
C ALA A 112 2.47 2.89 5.16
N LEU A 113 3.24 1.81 5.04
CA LEU A 113 2.76 0.50 4.57
C LEU A 113 3.34 -0.57 5.49
N MET A 114 2.71 -1.76 5.53
CA MET A 114 3.31 -2.91 6.17
C MET A 114 2.98 -4.19 5.39
N LEU A 115 3.89 -5.14 5.42
CA LEU A 115 3.61 -6.51 5.07
C LEU A 115 3.05 -7.20 6.32
N HIS A 116 2.02 -8.01 6.16
CA HIS A 116 1.31 -8.61 7.28
C HIS A 116 0.90 -10.05 6.97
N HIS A 117 1.06 -10.92 7.95
CA HIS A 117 0.55 -12.29 7.90
C HIS A 117 0.16 -12.75 9.31
N ARG A 118 -1.09 -13.16 9.46
CA ARG A 118 -1.54 -13.79 10.70
C ARG A 118 -1.29 -15.29 10.60
N TYR A 119 -0.40 -15.78 11.43
CA TYR A 119 -0.05 -17.21 11.43
C TYR A 119 -0.86 -18.03 12.46
N ALA A 120 -1.46 -17.35 13.45
CA ALA A 120 -2.26 -18.01 14.46
C ALA A 120 -3.75 -17.99 14.09
N PRO A 121 -4.52 -19.01 14.44
CA PRO A 121 -5.96 -19.01 14.19
C PRO A 121 -6.64 -17.84 14.89
N LYS A 122 -7.67 -17.29 14.25
CA LYS A 122 -8.55 -16.33 14.91
C LYS A 122 -9.41 -17.06 15.94
N ALA A 123 -9.48 -16.48 17.12
CA ALA A 123 -10.29 -17.02 18.20
C ALA A 123 -11.79 -16.89 17.90
#